data_7ccb5efc2ac78ca7287b0ad41555bdc8
#
_entry.id   7ccb5efc2ac78ca7287b0ad41555bdc8
#
_cell.length_a   1.000
_cell.length_b   1.000
_cell.length_c   1.000
_cell.angle_alpha   90.00
_cell.angle_beta   90.00
_cell.angle_gamma   90.00
#
_symmetry.space_group_name_H-M   'P 1'
#
loop_
_entity.id
_entity.type
_entity.pdbx_description
1 polymer ?
#
loop_
_entity_poly.entity_id
_entity_poly.type
_entity_poly.pdbx_seq_one_letter_code
_entity_poly.pdbx_strand_id
1 'polypeptide(L)'
;MSEILVGVALGLAAAFLQSLCYIVSGSYVRRTGLPGWTLTAPQRAVMLVPYAVLTWLACPDSLDGVGSAALMWTLVIILATYFGDVGLFQMQKTVEPSRVAPLQAMKIPLIAVLSFFALGHVYSVGQVAGIALVLASAAVLFGAGQRIGPSAWFWLAVCSGGFAVSDVSLGCLLAGTRESCGSVLKSSFFALGLTGTGSSLVAVAALAFQRRSRGTLPSVGQCLRYAVPYGFLWMAAMVFLFVCFSLSGVVLGTIAQSTRGLMSVALGWFLVRHGFADLESEASVSVFVRRAAAALLIILAMALYVAG
;
A
#
# COMPACT_ATOMS: atom_id res chain seq x y z
N MET A 1 13.68 -9.78 19.12
CA MET A 1 13.88 -10.52 17.84
C MET A 1 12.63 -11.25 17.38
N SER A 2 11.87 -11.95 18.23
CA SER A 2 10.62 -12.63 17.86
C SER A 2 9.55 -11.69 17.30
N GLU A 3 9.30 -10.52 17.90
CA GLU A 3 8.31 -9.56 17.44
C GLU A 3 8.62 -8.99 16.04
N ILE A 4 9.89 -8.69 15.76
CA ILE A 4 10.32 -8.20 14.44
C ILE A 4 10.08 -9.26 13.38
N LEU A 5 10.39 -10.53 13.65
CA LEU A 5 10.14 -11.63 12.71
C LEU A 5 8.65 -11.83 12.44
N VAL A 6 7.81 -11.74 13.48
CA VAL A 6 6.35 -11.74 13.32
C VAL A 6 5.90 -10.56 12.49
N GLY A 7 6.42 -9.35 12.75
CA GLY A 7 6.14 -8.16 11.97
C GLY A 7 6.48 -8.36 10.48
N VAL A 8 7.67 -8.88 10.17
CA VAL A 8 8.07 -9.18 8.78
C VAL A 8 7.13 -10.20 8.14
N ALA A 9 6.78 -11.28 8.83
CA ALA A 9 5.84 -12.28 8.30
C ALA A 9 4.47 -11.68 7.98
N LEU A 10 3.95 -10.80 8.84
CA LEU A 10 2.71 -10.06 8.59
C LEU A 10 2.86 -9.07 7.42
N GLY A 11 4.01 -8.42 7.27
CA GLY A 11 4.32 -7.57 6.11
C GLY A 11 4.30 -8.34 4.79
N LEU A 12 4.83 -9.57 4.77
CA LEU A 12 4.76 -10.47 3.62
C LEU A 12 3.32 -10.91 3.32
N ALA A 13 2.53 -11.25 4.35
CA ALA A 13 1.11 -11.56 4.18
C ALA A 13 0.32 -10.36 3.62
N ALA A 14 0.59 -9.14 4.10
CA ALA A 14 0.02 -7.92 3.56
C ALA A 14 0.38 -7.73 2.09
N ALA A 15 1.65 -7.95 1.72
CA ALA A 15 2.13 -7.86 0.35
C ALA A 15 1.42 -8.86 -0.59
N PHE A 16 1.20 -10.09 -0.12
CA PHE A 16 0.45 -11.10 -0.87
C PHE A 16 -1.00 -10.70 -1.12
N LEU A 17 -1.73 -10.25 -0.08
CA LEU A 17 -3.11 -9.79 -0.23
C LEU A 17 -3.23 -8.56 -1.12
N GLN A 18 -2.29 -7.61 -1.02
CA GLN A 18 -2.22 -6.47 -1.94
C GLN A 18 -1.97 -6.90 -3.39
N SER A 19 -1.18 -7.95 -3.61
CA SER A 19 -0.99 -8.51 -4.96
C SER A 19 -2.28 -9.07 -5.53
N LEU A 20 -3.12 -9.72 -4.72
CA LEU A 20 -4.48 -10.13 -5.11
C LEU A 20 -5.37 -8.93 -5.43
N CYS A 21 -5.26 -7.82 -4.69
CA CYS A 21 -5.99 -6.58 -4.99
C CYS A 21 -5.62 -6.04 -6.39
N TYR A 22 -4.35 -6.11 -6.80
CA TYR A 22 -3.96 -5.70 -8.16
C TYR A 22 -4.57 -6.58 -9.25
N ILE A 23 -4.73 -7.89 -9.00
CA ILE A 23 -5.42 -8.80 -9.93
C ILE A 23 -6.89 -8.40 -10.07
N VAL A 24 -7.58 -8.16 -8.95
CA VAL A 24 -8.99 -7.73 -8.96
C VAL A 24 -9.16 -6.39 -9.69
N SER A 25 -8.31 -5.41 -9.40
CA SER A 25 -8.34 -4.10 -10.07
C SER A 25 -7.98 -4.19 -11.55
N GLY A 26 -7.00 -5.00 -11.92
CA GLY A 26 -6.64 -5.27 -13.32
C GLY A 26 -7.79 -5.93 -14.08
N SER A 27 -8.46 -6.91 -13.48
CA SER A 27 -9.67 -7.54 -14.04
C SER A 27 -10.80 -6.54 -14.26
N TYR A 28 -11.00 -5.61 -13.30
CA TYR A 28 -11.99 -4.55 -13.41
C TYR A 28 -11.70 -3.66 -14.63
N VAL A 29 -10.48 -3.12 -14.73
CA VAL A 29 -10.08 -2.23 -15.83
C VAL A 29 -10.27 -2.89 -17.19
N ARG A 30 -9.86 -4.15 -17.34
CA ARG A 30 -9.96 -4.88 -18.61
C ARG A 30 -11.39 -5.20 -19.01
N ARG A 31 -12.23 -5.64 -18.06
CA ARG A 31 -13.62 -6.03 -18.35
C ARG A 31 -14.59 -4.88 -18.50
N THR A 32 -14.30 -3.74 -17.86
CA THR A 32 -15.16 -2.56 -17.91
C THR A 32 -14.69 -1.49 -18.87
N GLY A 33 -13.41 -1.50 -19.25
CA GLY A 33 -12.76 -0.42 -19.99
C GLY A 33 -12.60 0.88 -19.18
N LEU A 34 -12.97 0.86 -17.89
CA LEU A 34 -12.92 2.03 -17.03
C LEU A 34 -11.57 2.13 -16.31
N PRO A 35 -11.07 3.34 -16.05
CA PRO A 35 -9.81 3.52 -15.34
C PRO A 35 -9.92 3.03 -13.87
N GLY A 36 -8.83 2.49 -13.32
CA GLY A 36 -8.79 1.89 -11.99
C GLY A 36 -9.26 2.80 -10.85
N TRP A 37 -9.08 4.13 -10.98
CA TRP A 37 -9.55 5.08 -9.97
C TRP A 37 -11.08 5.08 -9.79
N THR A 38 -11.86 4.66 -10.80
CA THR A 38 -13.33 4.51 -10.68
C THR A 38 -13.74 3.37 -9.76
N LEU A 39 -12.83 2.46 -9.41
CA LEU A 39 -13.03 1.39 -8.43
C LEU A 39 -12.76 1.86 -6.99
N THR A 40 -11.83 2.81 -6.80
CA THR A 40 -11.34 3.18 -5.47
C THR A 40 -12.41 3.85 -4.61
N ALA A 41 -13.16 4.79 -5.18
CA ALA A 41 -14.19 5.50 -4.41
C ALA A 41 -15.36 4.56 -4.01
N PRO A 42 -15.94 3.73 -4.90
CA PRO A 42 -16.93 2.72 -4.52
C PRO A 42 -16.39 1.71 -3.49
N GLN A 43 -15.15 1.26 -3.64
CA GLN A 43 -14.52 0.33 -2.70
C GLN A 43 -14.43 0.93 -1.30
N ARG A 44 -13.93 2.18 -1.18
CA ARG A 44 -13.86 2.85 0.12
C ARG A 44 -15.25 3.11 0.70
N ALA A 45 -16.22 3.50 -0.12
CA ALA A 45 -17.60 3.71 0.33
C ALA A 45 -18.23 2.43 0.90
N VAL A 46 -18.03 1.28 0.27
CA VAL A 46 -18.52 -0.02 0.76
C VAL A 46 -17.87 -0.40 2.09
N MET A 47 -16.60 -0.02 2.30
CA MET A 47 -15.86 -0.32 3.52
C MET A 47 -16.17 0.64 4.69
N LEU A 48 -17.04 1.63 4.53
CA LEU A 48 -17.39 2.59 5.59
C LEU A 48 -17.87 1.89 6.86
N VAL A 49 -18.85 0.97 6.72
CA VAL A 49 -19.40 0.26 7.88
C VAL A 49 -18.37 -0.67 8.52
N PRO A 50 -17.64 -1.53 7.79
CA PRO A 50 -16.58 -2.33 8.38
C PRO A 50 -15.53 -1.52 9.14
N TYR A 51 -15.05 -0.40 8.58
CA TYR A 51 -14.07 0.44 9.27
C TYR A 51 -14.65 1.16 10.49
N ALA A 52 -15.89 1.65 10.41
CA ALA A 52 -16.55 2.27 11.55
C ALA A 52 -16.75 1.28 12.71
N VAL A 53 -17.16 0.04 12.41
CA VAL A 53 -17.25 -1.05 13.40
C VAL A 53 -15.89 -1.35 14.00
N LEU A 54 -14.85 -1.43 13.17
CA LEU A 54 -13.49 -1.68 13.65
C LEU A 54 -13.00 -0.54 14.57
N THR A 55 -13.29 0.71 14.22
CA THR A 55 -12.98 1.88 15.07
C THR A 55 -13.66 1.76 16.43
N TRP A 56 -14.95 1.43 16.42
CA TRP A 56 -15.74 1.29 17.65
C TRP A 56 -15.25 0.16 18.55
N LEU A 57 -14.98 -1.01 17.99
CA LEU A 57 -14.48 -2.20 18.72
C LEU A 57 -13.08 -2.00 19.30
N ALA A 58 -12.25 -1.23 18.63
CA ALA A 58 -10.87 -0.97 19.03
C ALA A 58 -10.69 0.37 19.74
N CYS A 59 -11.77 1.15 19.97
CA CYS A 59 -11.72 2.42 20.66
C CYS A 59 -11.08 2.24 22.04
N PRO A 60 -10.12 3.09 22.46
CA PRO A 60 -9.58 3.07 23.80
C PRO A 60 -10.65 3.52 24.80
N ASP A 61 -10.55 3.04 26.05
CA ASP A 61 -11.51 3.35 27.12
C ASP A 61 -11.48 4.83 27.53
N SER A 62 -10.33 5.51 27.32
CA SER A 62 -10.16 6.95 27.47
C SER A 62 -9.53 7.52 26.21
N LEU A 63 -10.12 8.57 25.67
CA LEU A 63 -9.57 9.37 24.58
C LEU A 63 -8.68 10.53 25.08
N ASP A 64 -8.48 10.63 26.39
CA ASP A 64 -7.64 11.66 27.00
C ASP A 64 -6.19 11.48 26.53
N GLY A 65 -5.65 12.49 25.88
CA GLY A 65 -4.30 12.46 25.27
C GLY A 65 -4.19 11.91 23.85
N VAL A 66 -5.22 11.20 23.33
CA VAL A 66 -5.22 10.70 21.93
C VAL A 66 -5.84 11.72 20.96
N GLY A 67 -6.74 12.60 21.46
CA GLY A 67 -7.72 13.35 20.66
C GLY A 67 -7.17 14.15 19.46
N SER A 68 -6.51 15.28 19.71
CA SER A 68 -6.15 16.21 18.62
C SER A 68 -5.01 15.70 17.74
N ALA A 69 -4.00 15.05 18.34
CA ALA A 69 -2.86 14.52 17.59
C ALA A 69 -3.28 13.35 16.69
N ALA A 70 -4.11 12.42 17.18
CA ALA A 70 -4.62 11.31 16.37
C ALA A 70 -5.49 11.79 15.20
N LEU A 71 -6.34 12.81 15.42
CA LEU A 71 -7.13 13.40 14.36
C LEU A 71 -6.24 14.10 13.31
N MET A 72 -5.22 14.83 13.76
CA MET A 72 -4.25 15.48 12.86
C MET A 72 -3.54 14.44 11.99
N TRP A 73 -2.95 13.40 12.59
CA TRP A 73 -2.26 12.36 11.82
C TRP A 73 -3.22 11.62 10.88
N THR A 74 -4.45 11.34 11.34
CA THR A 74 -5.49 10.74 10.49
C THR A 74 -5.79 11.60 9.27
N LEU A 75 -5.95 12.90 9.44
CA LEU A 75 -6.19 13.83 8.33
C LEU A 75 -5.01 13.85 7.36
N VAL A 76 -3.78 13.91 7.86
CA VAL A 76 -2.56 13.85 7.04
C VAL A 76 -2.50 12.54 6.26
N ILE A 77 -2.78 11.39 6.89
CA ILE A 77 -2.82 10.08 6.24
C ILE A 77 -3.84 10.07 5.10
N ILE A 78 -5.06 10.55 5.34
CA ILE A 78 -6.12 10.59 4.33
C ILE A 78 -5.69 11.44 3.14
N LEU A 79 -5.26 12.67 3.37
CA LEU A 79 -4.84 13.58 2.30
C LEU A 79 -3.65 13.03 1.52
N ALA A 80 -2.61 12.58 2.23
CA ALA A 80 -1.40 12.03 1.62
C ALA A 80 -1.69 10.76 0.79
N THR A 81 -2.58 9.88 1.28
CA THR A 81 -3.02 8.69 0.54
C THR A 81 -3.78 9.07 -0.73
N TYR A 82 -4.66 10.07 -0.68
CA TYR A 82 -5.36 10.55 -1.89
C TYR A 82 -4.40 11.13 -2.93
N PHE A 83 -3.39 11.91 -2.52
CA PHE A 83 -2.34 12.38 -3.44
C PHE A 83 -1.53 11.22 -4.00
N GLY A 84 -1.18 10.24 -3.17
CA GLY A 84 -0.53 9.00 -3.60
C GLY A 84 -1.34 8.23 -4.65
N ASP A 85 -2.64 8.07 -4.42
CA ASP A 85 -3.56 7.41 -5.37
C ASP A 85 -3.67 8.19 -6.70
N VAL A 86 -3.80 9.52 -6.65
CA VAL A 86 -3.83 10.35 -7.87
C VAL A 86 -2.54 10.15 -8.67
N GLY A 87 -1.38 10.22 -8.02
CA GLY A 87 -0.09 9.96 -8.66
C GLY A 87 -0.02 8.56 -9.28
N LEU A 88 -0.46 7.54 -8.53
CA LEU A 88 -0.52 6.15 -8.97
C LEU A 88 -1.35 5.99 -10.25
N PHE A 89 -2.57 6.49 -10.26
CA PHE A 89 -3.47 6.32 -11.39
C PHE A 89 -3.04 7.13 -12.62
N GLN A 90 -2.46 8.31 -12.44
CA GLN A 90 -1.90 9.07 -13.56
C GLN A 90 -0.69 8.37 -14.17
N MET A 91 0.18 7.77 -13.33
CA MET A 91 1.31 6.98 -13.79
C MET A 91 0.85 5.73 -14.56
N GLN A 92 -0.19 5.04 -14.09
CA GLN A 92 -0.75 3.84 -14.74
C GLN A 92 -1.34 4.09 -16.13
N LYS A 93 -1.60 5.35 -16.52
CA LYS A 93 -1.99 5.67 -17.90
C LYS A 93 -0.88 5.46 -18.92
N THR A 94 0.37 5.54 -18.50
CA THR A 94 1.55 5.49 -19.36
C THR A 94 2.53 4.37 -19.00
N VAL A 95 2.38 3.77 -17.81
CA VAL A 95 3.25 2.71 -17.28
C VAL A 95 2.40 1.48 -16.98
N GLU A 96 2.84 0.32 -17.46
CA GLU A 96 2.16 -0.96 -17.20
C GLU A 96 2.06 -1.27 -15.70
N PRO A 97 0.93 -1.82 -15.23
CA PRO A 97 0.70 -2.13 -13.81
C PRO A 97 1.79 -3.01 -13.18
N SER A 98 2.32 -3.99 -13.91
CA SER A 98 3.40 -4.88 -13.46
C SER A 98 4.73 -4.15 -13.19
N ARG A 99 4.92 -2.98 -13.78
CA ARG A 99 6.10 -2.11 -13.59
C ARG A 99 5.92 -1.07 -12.51
N VAL A 100 4.67 -0.72 -12.19
CA VAL A 100 4.34 0.27 -11.16
C VAL A 100 4.71 -0.22 -9.76
N ALA A 101 4.47 -1.49 -9.45
CA ALA A 101 4.74 -2.04 -8.12
C ALA A 101 6.24 -1.97 -7.72
N PRO A 102 7.21 -2.35 -8.57
CA PRO A 102 8.63 -2.13 -8.29
C PRO A 102 9.01 -0.67 -8.13
N LEU A 103 8.44 0.23 -8.95
CA LEU A 103 8.71 1.67 -8.85
C LEU A 103 8.27 2.27 -7.51
N GLN A 104 7.23 1.74 -6.90
CA GLN A 104 6.80 2.18 -5.58
C GLN A 104 7.83 1.89 -4.47
N ALA A 105 8.83 1.01 -4.68
CA ALA A 105 9.94 0.83 -3.76
C ALA A 105 10.78 2.11 -3.60
N MET A 106 10.72 3.04 -4.56
CA MET A 106 11.36 4.36 -4.44
C MET A 106 10.81 5.23 -3.30
N LYS A 107 9.66 4.89 -2.72
CA LYS A 107 9.17 5.56 -1.51
C LYS A 107 10.02 5.23 -0.26
N ILE A 108 10.76 4.11 -0.23
CA ILE A 108 11.50 3.64 0.96
C ILE A 108 12.56 4.63 1.43
N PRO A 109 13.44 5.19 0.59
CA PRO A 109 14.35 6.25 1.02
C PRO A 109 13.62 7.50 1.55
N LEU A 110 12.49 7.86 0.93
CA LEU A 110 11.68 8.99 1.43
C LEU A 110 11.11 8.71 2.81
N ILE A 111 10.61 7.47 3.04
CA ILE A 111 10.14 7.03 4.36
C ILE A 111 11.29 7.07 5.36
N ALA A 112 12.49 6.61 5.00
CA ALA A 112 13.65 6.64 5.88
C ALA A 112 14.01 8.08 6.30
N VAL A 113 14.08 9.01 5.34
CA VAL A 113 14.35 10.43 5.62
C VAL A 113 13.24 11.03 6.48
N LEU A 114 11.98 10.82 6.14
CA LEU A 114 10.85 11.35 6.92
C LEU A 114 10.79 10.74 8.33
N SER A 115 11.09 9.44 8.49
CA SER A 115 11.11 8.77 9.80
C SER A 115 12.25 9.27 10.68
N PHE A 116 13.40 9.65 10.10
CA PHE A 116 14.47 10.30 10.84
C PHE A 116 13.98 11.61 11.47
N PHE A 117 13.29 12.47 10.71
CA PHE A 117 12.80 13.76 11.23
C PHE A 117 11.55 13.63 12.12
N ALA A 118 10.59 12.77 11.77
CA ALA A 118 9.30 12.69 12.44
C ALA A 118 9.31 11.76 13.66
N LEU A 119 10.08 10.66 13.60
CA LEU A 119 10.14 9.62 14.63
C LEU A 119 11.48 9.57 15.37
N GLY A 120 12.45 10.42 15.00
CA GLY A 120 13.79 10.42 15.59
C GLY A 120 14.59 9.14 15.32
N HIS A 121 14.23 8.37 14.28
CA HIS A 121 14.85 7.07 14.00
C HIS A 121 16.23 7.24 13.36
N VAL A 122 17.29 6.82 14.08
CA VAL A 122 18.66 6.82 13.57
C VAL A 122 18.98 5.47 12.95
N TYR A 123 19.49 5.49 11.72
CA TYR A 123 19.79 4.29 10.96
C TYR A 123 21.23 3.84 11.12
N SER A 124 21.43 2.54 11.34
CA SER A 124 22.76 1.92 11.28
C SER A 124 23.25 1.79 9.83
N VAL A 125 24.54 1.51 9.67
CA VAL A 125 25.13 1.23 8.35
C VAL A 125 24.45 0.05 7.65
N GLY A 126 24.10 -1.01 8.41
CA GLY A 126 23.39 -2.18 7.90
C GLY A 126 22.00 -1.82 7.38
N GLN A 127 21.27 -0.97 8.10
CA GLN A 127 19.93 -0.50 7.70
C GLN A 127 19.99 0.36 6.44
N VAL A 128 20.98 1.27 6.33
CA VAL A 128 21.20 2.07 5.11
C VAL A 128 21.56 1.17 3.92
N ALA A 129 22.42 0.18 4.13
CA ALA A 129 22.75 -0.81 3.10
C ALA A 129 21.51 -1.61 2.65
N GLY A 130 20.65 -2.01 3.60
CA GLY A 130 19.37 -2.65 3.30
C GLY A 130 18.48 -1.77 2.41
N ILE A 131 18.32 -0.49 2.73
CA ILE A 131 17.57 0.47 1.91
C ILE A 131 18.15 0.58 0.50
N ALA A 132 19.49 0.67 0.38
CA ALA A 132 20.17 0.74 -0.91
C ALA A 132 19.93 -0.53 -1.76
N LEU A 133 19.92 -1.71 -1.16
CA LEU A 133 19.63 -2.96 -1.86
C LEU A 133 18.19 -3.03 -2.38
N VAL A 134 17.20 -2.48 -1.66
CA VAL A 134 15.83 -2.39 -2.17
C VAL A 134 15.77 -1.49 -3.41
N LEU A 135 16.49 -0.37 -3.42
CA LEU A 135 16.60 0.48 -4.62
C LEU A 135 17.27 -0.24 -5.78
N ALA A 136 18.35 -0.98 -5.51
CA ALA A 136 19.01 -1.81 -6.52
C ALA A 136 18.04 -2.89 -7.08
N SER A 137 17.26 -3.55 -6.23
CA SER A 137 16.20 -4.48 -6.64
C SER A 137 15.18 -3.82 -7.57
N ALA A 138 14.69 -2.63 -7.20
CA ALA A 138 13.77 -1.86 -8.03
C ALA A 138 14.39 -1.51 -9.39
N ALA A 139 15.66 -1.10 -9.43
CA ALA A 139 16.38 -0.80 -10.66
C ALA A 139 16.54 -2.03 -11.58
N VAL A 140 16.83 -3.21 -11.02
CA VAL A 140 16.91 -4.48 -11.76
C VAL A 140 15.57 -4.81 -12.41
N LEU A 141 14.48 -4.65 -11.68
CA LEU A 141 13.12 -4.88 -12.22
C LEU A 141 12.73 -3.85 -13.28
N PHE A 142 13.21 -2.61 -13.12
CA PHE A 142 12.89 -1.52 -14.02
C PHE A 142 13.60 -1.61 -15.38
N GLY A 143 14.84 -2.10 -15.45
CA GLY A 143 15.68 -2.13 -16.65
C GLY A 143 15.15 -2.98 -17.81
N ALA A 144 13.99 -3.60 -17.68
CA ALA A 144 13.40 -4.56 -18.64
C ALA A 144 12.28 -3.98 -19.53
N GLY A 145 12.18 -2.65 -19.76
CA GLY A 145 11.03 -2.15 -20.51
C GLY A 145 11.22 -0.78 -21.18
N GLN A 146 10.15 -0.25 -21.77
CA GLN A 146 10.13 1.05 -22.44
C GLN A 146 10.61 2.19 -21.53
N ARG A 147 11.23 3.21 -22.12
CA ARG A 147 11.67 4.42 -21.41
C ARG A 147 10.45 5.11 -20.78
N ILE A 148 10.58 5.48 -19.52
CA ILE A 148 9.57 6.27 -18.81
C ILE A 148 9.73 7.73 -19.21
N GLY A 149 8.62 8.34 -19.65
CA GLY A 149 8.59 9.76 -20.00
C GLY A 149 8.64 10.67 -18.76
N PRO A 150 9.00 11.96 -18.93
CA PRO A 150 9.10 12.92 -17.82
C PRO A 150 7.82 13.06 -16.99
N SER A 151 6.65 13.02 -17.65
CA SER A 151 5.35 13.08 -16.97
C SER A 151 5.15 11.90 -15.99
N ALA A 152 5.54 10.70 -16.38
CA ALA A 152 5.41 9.53 -15.51
C ALA A 152 6.37 9.60 -14.31
N TRP A 153 7.57 10.18 -14.47
CA TRP A 153 8.47 10.47 -13.36
C TRP A 153 7.90 11.47 -12.37
N PHE A 154 7.26 12.52 -12.86
CA PHE A 154 6.55 13.48 -12.00
C PHE A 154 5.47 12.79 -11.18
N TRP A 155 4.62 11.99 -11.82
CA TRP A 155 3.56 11.26 -11.12
C TRP A 155 4.08 10.18 -10.19
N LEU A 156 5.23 9.56 -10.50
CA LEU A 156 5.93 8.66 -9.58
C LEU A 156 6.40 9.41 -8.32
N ALA A 157 6.94 10.61 -8.46
CA ALA A 157 7.34 11.43 -7.32
C ALA A 157 6.13 11.81 -6.44
N VAL A 158 5.01 12.23 -7.04
CA VAL A 158 3.76 12.51 -6.33
C VAL A 158 3.23 11.26 -5.61
N CYS A 159 3.21 10.12 -6.30
CA CYS A 159 2.79 8.82 -5.74
C CYS A 159 3.67 8.41 -4.55
N SER A 160 5.00 8.39 -4.76
CA SER A 160 5.96 7.95 -3.75
C SER A 160 5.99 8.90 -2.54
N GLY A 161 5.91 10.22 -2.79
CA GLY A 161 5.85 11.25 -1.75
C GLY A 161 4.56 11.14 -0.92
N GLY A 162 3.40 11.05 -1.59
CA GLY A 162 2.12 10.87 -0.92
C GLY A 162 2.08 9.64 -0.03
N PHE A 163 2.47 8.48 -0.56
CA PHE A 163 2.49 7.26 0.25
C PHE A 163 3.58 7.27 1.33
N ALA A 164 4.73 7.90 1.11
CA ALA A 164 5.76 8.02 2.14
C ALA A 164 5.29 8.87 3.33
N VAL A 165 4.65 10.02 3.06
CA VAL A 165 4.05 10.86 4.10
C VAL A 165 2.94 10.10 4.83
N SER A 166 2.07 9.38 4.11
CA SER A 166 1.02 8.56 4.70
C SER A 166 1.59 7.48 5.63
N ASP A 167 2.60 6.72 5.19
CA ASP A 167 3.18 5.62 5.95
C ASP A 167 3.89 6.12 7.23
N VAL A 168 4.63 7.24 7.15
CA VAL A 168 5.29 7.83 8.33
C VAL A 168 4.27 8.42 9.30
N SER A 169 3.25 9.12 8.79
CA SER A 169 2.16 9.63 9.62
C SER A 169 1.40 8.51 10.32
N LEU A 170 1.25 7.35 9.66
CA LEU A 170 0.72 6.15 10.29
C LEU A 170 1.61 5.66 11.42
N GLY A 171 2.94 5.66 11.24
CA GLY A 171 3.88 5.37 12.31
C GLY A 171 3.71 6.28 13.52
N CYS A 172 3.55 7.59 13.30
CA CYS A 172 3.26 8.57 14.36
C CYS A 172 1.91 8.29 15.05
N LEU A 173 0.86 7.97 14.28
CA LEU A 173 -0.45 7.62 14.81
C LEU A 173 -0.39 6.37 15.69
N LEU A 174 0.28 5.31 15.22
CA LEU A 174 0.44 4.05 15.96
C LEU A 174 1.23 4.26 17.25
N ALA A 175 2.32 5.03 17.22
CA ALA A 175 3.10 5.37 18.40
C ALA A 175 2.26 6.15 19.42
N GLY A 176 1.51 7.15 18.98
CA GLY A 176 0.66 7.97 19.85
C GLY A 176 -0.56 7.24 20.43
N THR A 177 -1.04 6.18 19.78
CA THR A 177 -2.22 5.42 20.24
C THR A 177 -1.88 4.16 21.05
N ARG A 178 -0.60 3.73 21.04
CA ARG A 178 -0.19 2.45 21.63
C ARG A 178 -0.44 2.38 23.14
N GLU A 179 -0.12 3.42 23.88
CA GLU A 179 -0.31 3.47 25.34
C GLU A 179 -1.79 3.49 25.69
N SER A 180 -2.58 4.33 25.02
CA SER A 180 -4.02 4.46 25.28
C SER A 180 -4.82 3.21 24.93
N CYS A 181 -4.39 2.46 23.92
CA CYS A 181 -5.04 1.21 23.51
C CYS A 181 -4.57 -0.01 24.32
N GLY A 182 -3.46 0.08 25.06
CA GLY A 182 -2.92 -1.00 25.91
C GLY A 182 -2.36 -2.23 25.17
N SER A 183 -2.53 -2.32 23.83
CA SER A 183 -1.96 -3.40 23.03
C SER A 183 -1.66 -2.98 21.60
N VAL A 184 -0.66 -3.62 20.98
CA VAL A 184 -0.29 -3.42 19.58
C VAL A 184 -1.47 -3.68 18.64
N LEU A 185 -2.20 -4.76 18.89
CA LEU A 185 -3.32 -5.17 18.03
C LEU A 185 -4.48 -4.17 18.11
N LYS A 186 -4.87 -3.76 19.33
CA LYS A 186 -5.95 -2.79 19.53
C LYS A 186 -5.59 -1.43 18.94
N SER A 187 -4.36 -0.94 19.11
CA SER A 187 -3.86 0.28 18.49
C SER A 187 -3.87 0.20 16.97
N SER A 188 -3.41 -0.91 16.38
CA SER A 188 -3.41 -1.11 14.93
C SER A 188 -4.84 -1.14 14.35
N PHE A 189 -5.78 -1.79 15.03
CA PHE A 189 -7.18 -1.84 14.60
C PHE A 189 -7.86 -0.46 14.76
N PHE A 190 -7.59 0.25 15.85
CA PHE A 190 -8.11 1.60 16.04
C PHE A 190 -7.59 2.56 14.95
N ALA A 191 -6.28 2.57 14.69
CA ALA A 191 -5.69 3.41 13.65
C ALA A 191 -6.24 3.06 12.26
N LEU A 192 -6.38 1.76 11.93
CA LEU A 192 -6.96 1.31 10.67
C LEU A 192 -8.43 1.71 10.54
N GLY A 193 -9.22 1.50 11.58
CA GLY A 193 -10.62 1.86 11.61
C GLY A 193 -10.80 3.38 11.42
N LEU A 194 -10.05 4.19 12.17
CA LEU A 194 -10.14 5.64 12.13
C LEU A 194 -9.75 6.21 10.75
N THR A 195 -8.61 5.79 10.21
CA THR A 195 -8.15 6.23 8.87
C THR A 195 -9.03 5.70 7.75
N GLY A 196 -9.50 4.46 7.88
CA GLY A 196 -10.41 3.82 6.93
C GLY A 196 -11.79 4.49 6.92
N THR A 197 -12.36 4.77 8.08
CA THR A 197 -13.65 5.49 8.22
C THR A 197 -13.55 6.89 7.60
N GLY A 198 -12.53 7.67 7.96
CA GLY A 198 -12.31 8.99 7.40
C GLY A 198 -12.12 8.97 5.88
N SER A 199 -11.31 8.06 5.35
CA SER A 199 -11.14 7.88 3.90
C SER A 199 -12.44 7.47 3.20
N SER A 200 -13.26 6.66 3.86
CA SER A 200 -14.56 6.22 3.32
C SER A 200 -15.57 7.36 3.26
N LEU A 201 -15.61 8.21 4.29
CA LEU A 201 -16.47 9.41 4.30
C LEU A 201 -16.12 10.38 3.16
N VAL A 202 -14.81 10.62 2.92
CA VAL A 202 -14.35 11.42 1.79
C VAL A 202 -14.75 10.77 0.46
N ALA A 203 -14.64 9.44 0.34
CA ALA A 203 -15.06 8.71 -0.86
C ALA A 203 -16.57 8.82 -1.13
N VAL A 204 -17.40 8.71 -0.09
CA VAL A 204 -18.87 8.89 -0.19
C VAL A 204 -19.21 10.31 -0.66
N ALA A 205 -18.56 11.33 -0.09
CA ALA A 205 -18.75 12.72 -0.51
C ALA A 205 -18.31 12.92 -1.97
N ALA A 206 -17.16 12.36 -2.38
CA ALA A 206 -16.68 12.43 -3.75
C ALA A 206 -17.64 11.76 -4.74
N LEU A 207 -18.21 10.58 -4.42
CA LEU A 207 -19.21 9.90 -5.23
C LEU A 207 -20.50 10.70 -5.37
N ALA A 208 -20.97 11.32 -4.29
CA ALA A 208 -22.14 12.19 -4.31
C ALA A 208 -21.93 13.40 -5.24
N PHE A 209 -20.74 14.00 -5.21
CA PHE A 209 -20.37 15.11 -6.08
C PHE A 209 -20.25 14.67 -7.54
N GLN A 210 -19.61 13.54 -7.81
CA GLN A 210 -19.44 12.99 -9.17
C GLN A 210 -20.79 12.65 -9.83
N ARG A 211 -21.74 12.11 -9.08
CA ARG A 211 -23.10 11.85 -9.59
C ARG A 211 -23.81 13.10 -10.07
N ARG A 212 -23.53 14.25 -9.46
CA ARG A 212 -24.11 15.54 -9.89
C ARG A 212 -23.44 16.10 -11.15
N SER A 213 -22.15 15.78 -11.37
CA SER A 213 -21.34 16.44 -12.41
C SER A 213 -21.20 15.62 -13.70
N ARG A 214 -21.32 14.29 -13.66
CA ARG A 214 -21.06 13.41 -14.82
C ARG A 214 -22.04 12.25 -14.84
N GLY A 215 -22.95 12.26 -15.81
CA GLY A 215 -24.03 11.29 -15.98
C GLY A 215 -23.65 9.84 -16.35
N THR A 216 -22.36 9.44 -16.30
CA THR A 216 -21.91 8.09 -16.70
C THR A 216 -21.05 7.46 -15.61
N LEU A 217 -21.68 7.00 -14.55
CA LEU A 217 -21.06 6.04 -13.63
C LEU A 217 -21.39 4.61 -14.13
N PRO A 218 -20.46 3.64 -13.96
CA PRO A 218 -20.76 2.24 -14.23
C PRO A 218 -21.99 1.80 -13.43
N SER A 219 -22.69 0.78 -13.91
CA SER A 219 -23.87 0.26 -13.19
C SER A 219 -23.47 -0.12 -11.75
N VAL A 220 -24.31 0.19 -10.78
CA VAL A 220 -24.07 -0.09 -9.36
C VAL A 220 -23.68 -1.56 -9.14
N GLY A 221 -24.34 -2.50 -9.85
CA GLY A 221 -24.02 -3.91 -9.75
C GLY A 221 -22.62 -4.29 -10.24
N GLN A 222 -22.16 -3.68 -11.34
CA GLN A 222 -20.78 -3.89 -11.82
C GLN A 222 -19.76 -3.34 -10.83
N CYS A 223 -19.99 -2.14 -10.29
CA CYS A 223 -19.11 -1.58 -9.27
C CYS A 223 -19.03 -2.47 -8.04
N LEU A 224 -20.14 -2.91 -7.49
CA LEU A 224 -20.19 -3.73 -6.28
C LEU A 224 -19.48 -5.08 -6.45
N ARG A 225 -19.63 -5.71 -7.61
CA ARG A 225 -19.00 -7.02 -7.91
C ARG A 225 -17.46 -6.98 -7.72
N TYR A 226 -16.82 -5.86 -8.02
CA TYR A 226 -15.36 -5.70 -7.88
C TYR A 226 -14.98 -4.93 -6.61
N ALA A 227 -15.79 -3.94 -6.22
CA ALA A 227 -15.51 -3.09 -5.06
C ALA A 227 -15.56 -3.85 -3.74
N VAL A 228 -16.50 -4.80 -3.60
CA VAL A 228 -16.64 -5.61 -2.38
C VAL A 228 -15.42 -6.52 -2.17
N PRO A 229 -15.06 -7.45 -3.08
CA PRO A 229 -13.92 -8.32 -2.87
C PRO A 229 -12.59 -7.53 -2.78
N TYR A 230 -12.42 -6.49 -3.58
CA TYR A 230 -11.26 -5.61 -3.49
C TYR A 230 -11.17 -4.95 -2.11
N GLY A 231 -12.29 -4.43 -1.59
CA GLY A 231 -12.34 -3.74 -0.29
C GLY A 231 -11.99 -4.66 0.87
N PHE A 232 -12.54 -5.87 0.91
CA PHE A 232 -12.22 -6.84 1.96
C PHE A 232 -10.77 -7.34 1.88
N LEU A 233 -10.25 -7.63 0.70
CA LEU A 233 -8.84 -7.99 0.50
C LEU A 233 -7.92 -6.85 0.94
N TRP A 234 -8.26 -5.61 0.57
CA TRP A 234 -7.50 -4.43 0.96
C TRP A 234 -7.52 -4.22 2.47
N MET A 235 -8.69 -4.30 3.11
CA MET A 235 -8.82 -4.18 4.55
C MET A 235 -7.99 -5.25 5.28
N ALA A 236 -8.08 -6.51 4.86
CA ALA A 236 -7.28 -7.60 5.42
C ALA A 236 -5.77 -7.33 5.25
N ALA A 237 -5.35 -6.87 4.07
CA ALA A 237 -3.96 -6.49 3.83
C ALA A 237 -3.50 -5.36 4.76
N MET A 238 -4.36 -4.36 4.98
CA MET A 238 -4.04 -3.24 5.86
C MET A 238 -3.99 -3.65 7.34
N VAL A 239 -4.84 -4.60 7.80
CA VAL A 239 -4.72 -5.18 9.14
C VAL A 239 -3.31 -5.72 9.37
N PHE A 240 -2.83 -6.58 8.48
CA PHE A 240 -1.48 -7.15 8.59
C PHE A 240 -0.39 -6.09 8.50
N LEU A 241 -0.55 -5.09 7.62
CA LEU A 241 0.43 -4.04 7.44
C LEU A 241 0.54 -3.11 8.65
N PHE A 242 -0.59 -2.72 9.27
CA PHE A 242 -0.59 -1.85 10.44
C PHE A 242 0.03 -2.55 11.65
N VAL A 243 -0.28 -3.84 11.86
CA VAL A 243 0.38 -4.65 12.90
C VAL A 243 1.87 -4.82 12.60
N CYS A 244 2.24 -5.03 11.33
CA CYS A 244 3.64 -5.08 10.90
C CYS A 244 4.37 -3.78 11.25
N PHE A 245 3.81 -2.62 10.92
CA PHE A 245 4.42 -1.32 11.24
C PHE A 245 4.56 -1.09 12.74
N SER A 246 3.60 -1.54 13.53
CA SER A 246 3.66 -1.46 15.00
C SER A 246 4.75 -2.35 15.61
N LEU A 247 5.05 -3.51 15.02
CA LEU A 247 6.02 -4.48 15.54
C LEU A 247 7.44 -4.28 15.00
N SER A 248 7.57 -3.92 13.72
CA SER A 248 8.87 -3.87 13.02
C SER A 248 9.27 -2.48 12.54
N GLY A 249 8.42 -1.48 12.77
CA GLY A 249 8.61 -0.13 12.28
C GLY A 249 8.23 0.05 10.81
N VAL A 250 8.03 1.31 10.42
CA VAL A 250 7.49 1.68 9.09
C VAL A 250 8.45 1.31 7.96
N VAL A 251 9.76 1.52 8.14
CA VAL A 251 10.76 1.26 7.08
C VAL A 251 10.87 -0.22 6.77
N LEU A 252 11.07 -1.07 7.80
CA LEU A 252 11.18 -2.52 7.60
C LEU A 252 9.87 -3.11 7.07
N GLY A 253 8.75 -2.66 7.61
CA GLY A 253 7.43 -3.07 7.11
C GLY A 253 7.22 -2.69 5.64
N THR A 254 7.70 -1.51 5.19
CA THR A 254 7.63 -1.12 3.78
C THR A 254 8.60 -1.92 2.92
N ILE A 255 9.78 -2.30 3.42
CA ILE A 255 10.68 -3.22 2.72
C ILE A 255 9.98 -4.57 2.52
N ALA A 256 9.36 -5.13 3.56
CA ALA A 256 8.57 -6.36 3.44
C ALA A 256 7.40 -6.20 2.44
N GLN A 257 6.68 -5.08 2.49
CA GLN A 257 5.60 -4.76 1.54
C GLN A 257 6.10 -4.67 0.09
N SER A 258 7.36 -4.27 -0.16
CA SER A 258 7.90 -4.16 -1.51
C SER A 258 7.97 -5.50 -2.26
N THR A 259 7.94 -6.62 -1.54
CA THR A 259 7.86 -7.98 -2.13
C THR A 259 6.57 -8.22 -2.93
N ARG A 260 5.54 -7.36 -2.77
CA ARG A 260 4.29 -7.45 -3.56
C ARG A 260 4.54 -7.43 -5.07
N GLY A 261 5.58 -6.72 -5.53
CA GLY A 261 5.95 -6.71 -6.94
C GLY A 261 6.31 -8.10 -7.46
N LEU A 262 7.04 -8.87 -6.65
CA LEU A 262 7.42 -10.25 -6.96
C LEU A 262 6.24 -11.21 -6.87
N MET A 263 5.42 -11.04 -5.82
CA MET A 263 4.21 -11.84 -5.61
C MET A 263 3.18 -11.62 -6.71
N SER A 264 2.98 -10.39 -7.15
CA SER A 264 2.08 -10.06 -8.27
C SER A 264 2.50 -10.78 -9.55
N VAL A 265 3.79 -10.89 -9.78
CA VAL A 265 4.36 -11.58 -10.93
C VAL A 265 4.17 -13.11 -10.83
N ALA A 266 4.46 -13.69 -9.66
CA ALA A 266 4.27 -15.12 -9.43
C ALA A 266 2.79 -15.51 -9.60
N LEU A 267 1.90 -14.68 -9.05
CA LEU A 267 0.45 -14.85 -9.20
C LEU A 267 0.00 -14.68 -10.66
N GLY A 268 0.53 -13.70 -11.40
CA GLY A 268 0.23 -13.52 -12.81
C GLY A 268 0.63 -14.75 -13.64
N TRP A 269 1.84 -15.28 -13.42
CA TRP A 269 2.30 -16.51 -14.09
C TRP A 269 1.41 -17.72 -13.75
N PHE A 270 1.00 -17.85 -12.47
CA PHE A 270 0.10 -18.91 -12.04
C PHE A 270 -1.27 -18.80 -12.75
N LEU A 271 -1.83 -17.59 -12.84
CA LEU A 271 -3.11 -17.33 -13.50
C LEU A 271 -3.07 -17.65 -15.00
N VAL A 272 -2.00 -17.26 -15.71
CA VAL A 272 -1.84 -17.57 -17.13
C VAL A 272 -1.86 -19.09 -17.36
N ARG A 273 -1.16 -19.86 -16.51
CA ARG A 273 -1.16 -21.34 -16.59
C ARG A 273 -2.52 -21.98 -16.33
N HIS A 274 -3.40 -21.32 -15.59
CA HIS A 274 -4.74 -21.81 -15.27
C HIS A 274 -5.84 -21.24 -16.17
N GLY A 275 -5.47 -20.73 -17.36
CA GLY A 275 -6.43 -20.30 -18.38
C GLY A 275 -6.92 -18.85 -18.26
N PHE A 276 -6.31 -18.04 -17.38
CA PHE A 276 -6.58 -16.61 -17.25
C PHE A 276 -5.56 -15.76 -18.04
N ALA A 277 -5.19 -16.20 -19.24
CA ALA A 277 -4.19 -15.54 -20.10
C ALA A 277 -4.55 -14.09 -20.48
N ASP A 278 -5.83 -13.71 -20.37
CA ASP A 278 -6.29 -12.34 -20.60
C ASP A 278 -5.74 -11.33 -19.56
N LEU A 279 -5.18 -11.82 -18.44
CA LEU A 279 -4.79 -10.95 -17.32
C LEU A 279 -3.32 -10.52 -17.36
N GLU A 280 -2.45 -11.24 -18.05
CA GLU A 280 -1.02 -10.89 -18.16
C GLU A 280 -0.40 -11.45 -19.44
N SER A 281 0.55 -10.72 -20.06
CA SER A 281 1.33 -11.21 -21.19
C SER A 281 2.37 -12.24 -20.69
N GLU A 282 2.67 -13.25 -21.52
CA GLU A 282 3.71 -14.26 -21.21
C GLU A 282 5.06 -13.57 -20.94
N ALA A 283 5.59 -13.77 -19.75
CA ALA A 283 6.88 -13.21 -19.38
C ALA A 283 8.01 -14.02 -20.00
N SER A 284 8.94 -13.35 -20.69
CA SER A 284 10.14 -13.99 -21.23
C SER A 284 11.07 -14.52 -20.10
N VAL A 285 11.90 -15.52 -20.40
CA VAL A 285 12.88 -16.09 -19.45
C VAL A 285 13.78 -14.99 -18.83
N SER A 286 14.17 -13.98 -19.61
CA SER A 286 14.99 -12.86 -19.11
C SER A 286 14.27 -12.05 -18.05
N VAL A 287 12.97 -11.86 -18.17
CA VAL A 287 12.13 -11.19 -17.17
C VAL A 287 12.06 -12.03 -15.90
N PHE A 288 11.93 -13.36 -16.01
CA PHE A 288 11.91 -14.25 -14.86
C PHE A 288 13.24 -14.23 -14.08
N VAL A 289 14.39 -14.30 -14.76
CA VAL A 289 15.72 -14.21 -14.12
C VAL A 289 15.91 -12.90 -13.38
N ARG A 290 15.52 -11.76 -13.96
CA ARG A 290 15.61 -10.45 -13.31
C ARG A 290 14.70 -10.39 -12.07
N ARG A 291 13.52 -10.99 -12.12
CA ARG A 291 12.59 -11.05 -10.99
C ARG A 291 13.15 -11.89 -9.84
N ALA A 292 13.79 -13.02 -10.15
CA ALA A 292 14.47 -13.85 -9.16
C ALA A 292 15.65 -13.10 -8.51
N ALA A 293 16.46 -12.39 -9.30
CA ALA A 293 17.55 -11.57 -8.78
C ALA A 293 17.03 -10.45 -7.87
N ALA A 294 15.96 -9.77 -8.25
CA ALA A 294 15.32 -8.74 -7.42
C ALA A 294 14.76 -9.31 -6.10
N ALA A 295 14.18 -10.53 -6.13
CA ALA A 295 13.72 -11.23 -4.93
C ALA A 295 14.85 -11.46 -3.94
N LEU A 296 15.98 -11.96 -4.42
CA LEU A 296 17.18 -12.20 -3.61
C LEU A 296 17.71 -10.90 -2.99
N LEU A 297 17.73 -9.81 -3.77
CA LEU A 297 18.14 -8.49 -3.25
C LEU A 297 17.20 -8.00 -2.12
N ILE A 298 15.89 -8.20 -2.24
CA ILE A 298 14.93 -7.81 -1.18
C ILE A 298 15.11 -8.67 0.07
N ILE A 299 15.30 -9.98 -0.08
CA ILE A 299 15.56 -10.88 1.05
C ILE A 299 16.85 -10.47 1.78
N LEU A 300 17.91 -10.19 1.02
CA LEU A 300 19.18 -9.72 1.59
C LEU A 300 19.01 -8.34 2.26
N ALA A 301 18.24 -7.44 1.66
CA ALA A 301 17.91 -6.14 2.24
C ALA A 301 17.21 -6.26 3.59
N MET A 302 16.21 -7.15 3.69
CA MET A 302 15.52 -7.42 4.97
C MET A 302 16.48 -8.00 6.01
N ALA A 303 17.32 -8.95 5.61
CA ALA A 303 18.31 -9.55 6.50
C ALA A 303 19.30 -8.51 7.05
N LEU A 304 19.86 -7.66 6.18
CA LEU A 304 20.77 -6.58 6.58
C LEU A 304 20.07 -5.54 7.46
N TYR A 305 18.83 -5.19 7.15
CA TYR A 305 18.08 -4.22 7.95
C TYR A 305 17.77 -4.74 9.35
N VAL A 306 17.51 -6.04 9.51
CA VAL A 306 17.23 -6.67 10.81
C VAL A 306 18.51 -6.90 11.61
N ALA A 307 19.64 -7.18 10.94
CA ALA A 307 20.92 -7.44 11.58
C ALA A 307 21.66 -6.17 12.05
N GLY A 308 21.37 -5.05 11.46
CA GLY A 308 21.97 -3.74 11.77
C GLY A 308 21.12 -2.90 12.69
#